data_af77e968742545daca787631c33cc81c
#
_entry.id   af77e968742545daca787631c33cc81c
#
_cell.length_a   1.000
_cell.length_b   1.000
_cell.length_c   1.000
_cell.angle_alpha   90.00
_cell.angle_beta   90.00
_cell.angle_gamma   90.00
#
_symmetry.space_group_name_H-M   'P 1'
#
loop_
_entity.id
_entity.type
_entity.pdbx_description
1 polymer ?
#
loop_
_entity_poly.entity_id
_entity_poly.type
_entity_poly.pdbx_seq_one_letter_code
_entity_poly.pdbx_strand_id
1 'polypeptide(L)'
;MRKVTDLEAAKSVARSLVYVDVHINEKVGFLVNHPFIGQIATVVREGEQLVLKDVRNESDLRDIRRDIIKGINAATSYLQFIHIIRTPYLPAFFKFTHHLLSSSDYSSFLGSMWTMVEFPNVDDNVKAYEFVKLFRGADKAFLMDEDEQRQYQELPDEITVYRGIRGRGSLEALSWTLDIGKAEWFAKRWNKGGRVYSAIVEKKDVLAVFTSRGEAEIVVDYTRLKNIVLKREC
;
A
#
# COMPACT_ATOMS: atom_id res chain seq x y z
N MET A 1 9.66 -17.09 7.44
CA MET A 1 8.83 -17.16 6.20
C MET A 1 8.76 -18.59 5.68
N ARG A 2 7.71 -18.97 4.96
CA ARG A 2 7.57 -20.29 4.34
C ARG A 2 8.51 -20.43 3.13
N LYS A 3 8.88 -21.66 2.77
CA LYS A 3 9.63 -21.91 1.52
C LYS A 3 8.74 -21.74 0.28
N VAL A 4 7.44 -22.02 0.42
CA VAL A 4 6.43 -21.94 -0.65
C VAL A 4 5.20 -21.25 -0.08
N THR A 5 4.59 -20.38 -0.86
CA THR A 5 3.35 -19.68 -0.50
C THR A 5 2.17 -20.65 -0.43
N ASP A 6 1.39 -20.54 0.64
CA ASP A 6 0.12 -21.24 0.80
C ASP A 6 -1.01 -20.43 0.14
N LEU A 7 -1.07 -20.52 -1.19
CA LEU A 7 -2.02 -19.75 -1.99
C LEU A 7 -3.47 -20.09 -1.66
N GLU A 8 -3.78 -21.37 -1.35
CA GLU A 8 -5.16 -21.75 -1.02
C GLU A 8 -5.61 -21.21 0.33
N ALA A 9 -4.72 -21.14 1.32
CA ALA A 9 -5.02 -20.48 2.59
C ALA A 9 -5.26 -18.97 2.36
N ALA A 10 -4.45 -18.30 1.53
CA ALA A 10 -4.65 -16.89 1.19
C ALA A 10 -5.97 -16.65 0.45
N LYS A 11 -6.34 -17.51 -0.51
CA LYS A 11 -7.66 -17.50 -1.16
C LYS A 11 -8.79 -17.69 -0.16
N SER A 12 -8.61 -18.56 0.83
CA SER A 12 -9.62 -18.77 1.87
C SER A 12 -9.88 -17.49 2.68
N VAL A 13 -8.82 -16.77 3.07
CA VAL A 13 -8.95 -15.45 3.72
C VAL A 13 -9.66 -14.46 2.79
N ALA A 14 -9.25 -14.37 1.52
CA ALA A 14 -9.90 -13.48 0.56
C ALA A 14 -11.39 -13.80 0.38
N ARG A 15 -11.77 -15.09 0.28
CA ARG A 15 -13.18 -15.51 0.19
C ARG A 15 -14.00 -15.08 1.41
N SER A 16 -13.41 -15.15 2.62
CA SER A 16 -14.09 -14.69 3.83
C SER A 16 -14.39 -13.20 3.79
N LEU A 17 -13.48 -12.39 3.24
CA LEU A 17 -13.66 -10.94 3.10
C LEU A 17 -14.75 -10.55 2.10
N VAL A 18 -15.19 -11.46 1.22
CA VAL A 18 -16.31 -11.21 0.28
C VAL A 18 -17.64 -11.02 1.04
N TYR A 19 -17.74 -11.59 2.24
CA TYR A 19 -18.97 -11.59 3.03
C TYR A 19 -19.01 -10.52 4.12
N VAL A 20 -18.01 -9.64 4.20
CA VAL A 20 -18.11 -8.48 5.09
C VAL A 20 -19.25 -7.58 4.62
N ASP A 21 -19.77 -6.77 5.55
CA ASP A 21 -20.90 -5.88 5.27
C ASP A 21 -20.53 -4.82 4.23
N VAL A 22 -21.50 -4.52 3.37
CA VAL A 22 -21.39 -3.49 2.34
C VAL A 22 -21.88 -2.16 2.94
N HIS A 23 -20.95 -1.26 3.22
CA HIS A 23 -21.29 0.05 3.79
C HIS A 23 -21.26 1.13 2.70
N ILE A 24 -22.41 1.78 2.46
CA ILE A 24 -22.49 2.94 1.56
C ILE A 24 -21.83 4.13 2.27
N ASN A 25 -20.96 4.84 1.56
CA ASN A 25 -20.29 6.02 2.09
C ASN A 25 -21.30 7.17 2.26
N GLU A 26 -21.51 7.63 3.49
CA GLU A 26 -22.49 8.68 3.83
C GLU A 26 -22.22 10.02 3.15
N LYS A 27 -20.93 10.35 2.87
CA LYS A 27 -20.53 11.61 2.26
C LYS A 27 -20.64 11.59 0.74
N VAL A 28 -20.46 10.38 0.14
CA VAL A 28 -20.46 10.18 -1.31
C VAL A 28 -21.35 8.97 -1.59
N GLY A 29 -22.63 9.20 -1.68
CA GLY A 29 -23.69 8.19 -1.65
C GLY A 29 -23.66 7.11 -2.75
N PHE A 30 -22.77 7.21 -3.74
CA PHE A 30 -22.56 6.14 -4.72
C PHE A 30 -21.32 5.28 -4.44
N LEU A 31 -20.44 5.67 -3.50
CA LEU A 31 -19.27 4.88 -3.11
C LEU A 31 -19.62 3.86 -2.02
N VAL A 32 -18.89 2.77 -2.03
CA VAL A 32 -19.05 1.65 -1.09
C VAL A 32 -17.72 1.37 -0.39
N ASN A 33 -17.78 1.19 0.92
CA ASN A 33 -16.66 0.73 1.73
C ASN A 33 -16.72 -0.79 1.85
N HIS A 34 -15.96 -1.49 0.98
CA HIS A 34 -15.90 -2.95 0.94
C HIS A 34 -14.60 -3.37 0.21
N PRO A 35 -13.94 -4.47 0.60
CA PRO A 35 -12.66 -4.89 0.01
C PRO A 35 -12.67 -5.13 -1.50
N PHE A 36 -13.80 -5.47 -2.08
CA PHE A 36 -13.93 -5.82 -3.50
C PHE A 36 -14.90 -4.92 -4.26
N ILE A 37 -15.84 -4.27 -3.59
CA ILE A 37 -16.90 -3.50 -4.21
C ILE A 37 -16.66 -2.02 -3.94
N GLY A 38 -16.57 -1.21 -5.00
CA GLY A 38 -16.26 0.22 -4.90
C GLY A 38 -17.45 1.15 -5.04
N GLN A 39 -18.51 0.69 -5.68
CA GLN A 39 -19.67 1.50 -6.03
C GLN A 39 -20.97 0.73 -5.83
N ILE A 40 -22.08 1.46 -5.65
CA ILE A 40 -23.42 0.88 -5.52
C ILE A 40 -23.79 0.08 -6.78
N ALA A 41 -23.53 0.66 -7.96
CA ALA A 41 -23.75 -0.01 -9.23
C ALA A 41 -22.44 -0.63 -9.72
N THR A 42 -22.46 -1.93 -9.96
CA THR A 42 -21.29 -2.72 -10.40
C THR A 42 -21.66 -3.56 -11.61
N VAL A 43 -20.73 -3.69 -12.57
CA VAL A 43 -20.90 -4.50 -13.76
C VAL A 43 -20.42 -5.92 -13.48
N VAL A 44 -21.28 -6.89 -13.75
CA VAL A 44 -20.98 -8.32 -13.61
C VAL A 44 -21.14 -9.00 -14.98
N ARG A 45 -20.31 -9.99 -15.26
CA ARG A 45 -20.44 -10.80 -16.49
C ARG A 45 -21.40 -11.96 -16.26
N GLU A 46 -22.48 -11.98 -17.04
CA GLU A 46 -23.42 -13.10 -17.12
C GLU A 46 -23.36 -13.73 -18.53
N GLY A 47 -22.64 -14.85 -18.65
CA GLY A 47 -22.32 -15.42 -19.95
C GLY A 47 -21.47 -14.47 -20.80
N GLU A 48 -21.98 -14.05 -21.96
CA GLU A 48 -21.34 -13.08 -22.85
C GLU A 48 -21.78 -11.62 -22.60
N GLN A 49 -22.79 -11.42 -21.75
CA GLN A 49 -23.35 -10.10 -21.48
C GLN A 49 -22.72 -9.44 -20.25
N LEU A 50 -22.64 -8.11 -20.30
CA LEU A 50 -22.30 -7.26 -19.17
C LEU A 50 -23.59 -6.69 -18.58
N VAL A 51 -23.88 -7.03 -17.32
CA VAL A 51 -25.12 -6.66 -16.64
C VAL A 51 -24.77 -5.72 -15.47
N LEU A 52 -25.52 -4.62 -15.35
CA LEU A 52 -25.40 -3.72 -14.22
C LEU A 52 -26.18 -4.29 -13.03
N LYS A 53 -25.49 -4.44 -11.88
CA LYS A 53 -26.06 -4.94 -10.63
C LYS A 53 -25.98 -3.88 -9.56
N ASP A 54 -26.99 -3.83 -8.68
CA ASP A 54 -27.06 -2.89 -7.55
C ASP A 54 -26.81 -3.64 -6.24
N VAL A 55 -25.81 -3.21 -5.47
CA VAL A 55 -25.43 -3.88 -4.20
C VAL A 55 -26.51 -3.80 -3.12
N ARG A 56 -27.52 -2.91 -3.26
CA ARG A 56 -28.67 -2.78 -2.35
C ARG A 56 -29.71 -3.87 -2.58
N ASN A 57 -29.67 -4.52 -3.74
CA ASN A 57 -30.53 -5.65 -4.06
C ASN A 57 -29.83 -6.94 -3.64
N GLU A 58 -30.46 -7.74 -2.78
CA GLU A 58 -29.87 -8.98 -2.27
C GLU A 58 -29.56 -10.01 -3.36
N SER A 59 -30.38 -10.10 -4.42
CA SER A 59 -30.12 -11.00 -5.52
C SER A 59 -28.88 -10.59 -6.30
N ASP A 60 -28.77 -9.29 -6.62
CA ASP A 60 -27.63 -8.71 -7.31
C ASP A 60 -26.35 -8.84 -6.48
N LEU A 61 -26.43 -8.58 -5.19
CA LEU A 61 -25.28 -8.73 -4.28
C LEU A 61 -24.78 -10.18 -4.22
N ARG A 62 -25.68 -11.17 -4.24
CA ARG A 62 -25.27 -12.59 -4.34
C ARG A 62 -24.53 -12.88 -5.65
N ASP A 63 -24.99 -12.32 -6.77
CA ASP A 63 -24.35 -12.49 -8.07
C ASP A 63 -22.97 -11.82 -8.11
N ILE A 64 -22.85 -10.59 -7.60
CA ILE A 64 -21.59 -9.87 -7.46
C ILE A 64 -20.58 -10.69 -6.62
N ARG A 65 -21.00 -11.18 -5.46
CA ARG A 65 -20.16 -12.02 -4.59
C ARG A 65 -19.70 -13.30 -5.29
N ARG A 66 -20.58 -13.95 -6.03
CA ARG A 66 -20.24 -15.15 -6.82
C ARG A 66 -19.17 -14.86 -7.88
N ASP A 67 -19.27 -13.73 -8.55
CA ASP A 67 -18.30 -13.31 -9.57
C ASP A 67 -16.94 -12.97 -8.95
N ILE A 68 -16.92 -12.26 -7.83
CA ILE A 68 -15.69 -12.01 -7.06
C ILE A 68 -15.02 -13.32 -6.62
N ILE A 69 -15.79 -14.29 -6.12
CA ILE A 69 -15.26 -15.60 -5.70
C ILE A 69 -14.67 -16.36 -6.89
N LYS A 70 -15.26 -16.27 -8.06
CA LYS A 70 -14.67 -16.85 -9.29
C LYS A 70 -13.30 -16.22 -9.58
N GLY A 71 -13.19 -14.89 -9.49
CA GLY A 71 -11.93 -14.18 -9.69
C GLY A 71 -10.86 -14.61 -8.66
N ILE A 72 -11.23 -14.71 -7.38
CA ILE A 72 -10.34 -15.19 -6.31
C ILE A 72 -9.87 -16.63 -6.61
N ASN A 73 -10.77 -17.52 -6.99
CA ASN A 73 -10.42 -18.92 -7.26
C ASN A 73 -9.53 -19.06 -8.50
N ALA A 74 -9.69 -18.21 -9.50
CA ALA A 74 -8.88 -18.19 -10.71
C ALA A 74 -7.45 -17.68 -10.49
N ALA A 75 -7.16 -17.03 -9.37
CA ALA A 75 -5.81 -16.54 -9.07
C ALA A 75 -4.81 -17.69 -9.02
N THR A 76 -3.70 -17.55 -9.75
CA THR A 76 -2.60 -18.53 -9.84
C THR A 76 -1.36 -18.11 -9.06
N SER A 77 -1.30 -16.85 -8.61
CA SER A 77 -0.23 -16.31 -7.77
C SER A 77 -0.78 -15.35 -6.70
N TYR A 78 -0.02 -15.18 -5.62
CA TYR A 78 -0.41 -14.25 -4.56
C TYR A 78 -0.39 -12.79 -5.04
N LEU A 79 0.53 -12.43 -5.93
CA LEU A 79 0.63 -11.05 -6.45
C LEU A 79 -0.64 -10.59 -7.18
N GLN A 80 -1.42 -11.51 -7.73
CA GLN A 80 -2.69 -11.17 -8.41
C GLN A 80 -3.73 -10.53 -7.48
N PHE A 81 -3.64 -10.74 -6.15
CA PHE A 81 -4.54 -10.09 -5.21
C PHE A 81 -4.42 -8.56 -5.21
N ILE A 82 -3.31 -8.00 -5.67
CA ILE A 82 -3.15 -6.55 -5.89
C ILE A 82 -4.22 -5.97 -6.81
N HIS A 83 -4.69 -6.75 -7.80
CA HIS A 83 -5.71 -6.33 -8.76
C HIS A 83 -7.13 -6.80 -8.38
N ILE A 84 -7.24 -7.77 -7.48
CA ILE A 84 -8.53 -8.33 -7.05
C ILE A 84 -9.08 -7.55 -5.86
N ILE A 85 -8.21 -7.16 -4.93
CA ILE A 85 -8.58 -6.41 -3.73
C ILE A 85 -8.37 -4.92 -3.99
N ARG A 86 -9.32 -4.10 -3.56
CA ARG A 86 -9.22 -2.65 -3.69
C ARG A 86 -8.06 -2.11 -2.86
N THR A 87 -7.33 -1.17 -3.45
CA THR A 87 -6.09 -0.60 -2.90
C THR A 87 -6.15 -0.22 -1.41
N PRO A 88 -7.20 0.43 -0.88
CA PRO A 88 -7.25 0.79 0.55
C PRO A 88 -7.28 -0.42 1.50
N TYR A 89 -7.59 -1.61 1.01
CA TYR A 89 -7.70 -2.83 1.82
C TYR A 89 -6.49 -3.76 1.68
N LEU A 90 -5.55 -3.45 0.78
CA LEU A 90 -4.34 -4.26 0.58
C LEU A 90 -3.47 -4.36 1.84
N PRO A 91 -3.23 -3.28 2.63
CA PRO A 91 -2.45 -3.39 3.86
C PRO A 91 -3.07 -4.34 4.88
N ALA A 92 -4.39 -4.26 5.08
CA ALA A 92 -5.11 -5.16 5.99
C ALA A 92 -5.03 -6.61 5.50
N PHE A 93 -5.27 -6.87 4.21
CA PHE A 93 -5.17 -8.21 3.63
C PHE A 93 -3.76 -8.79 3.81
N PHE A 94 -2.73 -8.00 3.50
CA PHE A 94 -1.34 -8.42 3.70
C PHE A 94 -1.05 -8.73 5.17
N LYS A 95 -1.49 -7.89 6.10
CA LYS A 95 -1.34 -8.12 7.55
C LYS A 95 -1.90 -9.47 7.99
N PHE A 96 -3.04 -9.89 7.45
CA PHE A 96 -3.66 -11.16 7.80
C PHE A 96 -3.05 -12.38 7.09
N THR A 97 -2.34 -12.19 5.98
CA THR A 97 -1.89 -13.28 5.12
C THR A 97 -0.38 -13.41 4.96
N HIS A 98 0.41 -12.40 5.37
CA HIS A 98 1.86 -12.39 5.15
C HIS A 98 2.59 -13.62 5.72
N HIS A 99 2.08 -14.23 6.79
CA HIS A 99 2.66 -15.44 7.40
C HIS A 99 2.48 -16.70 6.53
N LEU A 100 1.64 -16.64 5.50
CA LEU A 100 1.38 -17.72 4.54
C LEU A 100 2.35 -17.70 3.36
N LEU A 101 3.18 -16.66 3.23
CA LEU A 101 3.92 -16.36 2.02
C LEU A 101 5.36 -16.89 2.05
N SER A 102 5.88 -17.20 0.86
CA SER A 102 7.32 -17.34 0.63
C SER A 102 8.01 -15.98 0.78
N SER A 103 9.33 -15.99 0.94
CA SER A 103 10.11 -14.73 1.03
C SER A 103 9.94 -13.86 -0.22
N SER A 104 9.91 -14.47 -1.40
CA SER A 104 9.72 -13.76 -2.66
C SER A 104 8.34 -13.13 -2.78
N ASP A 105 7.26 -13.90 -2.56
CA ASP A 105 5.90 -13.37 -2.64
C ASP A 105 5.62 -12.30 -1.59
N TYR A 106 6.13 -12.51 -0.37
CA TYR A 106 6.05 -11.53 0.71
C TYR A 106 6.63 -10.19 0.30
N SER A 107 7.88 -10.22 -0.18
CA SER A 107 8.63 -9.00 -0.48
C SER A 107 8.10 -8.30 -1.72
N SER A 108 7.83 -9.04 -2.81
CA SER A 108 7.24 -8.49 -4.02
C SER A 108 5.87 -7.86 -3.79
N PHE A 109 5.03 -8.51 -2.98
CA PHE A 109 3.71 -7.95 -2.66
C PHE A 109 3.83 -6.70 -1.78
N LEU A 110 4.72 -6.70 -0.76
CA LEU A 110 4.93 -5.54 0.09
C LEU A 110 5.39 -4.32 -0.71
N GLY A 111 6.37 -4.47 -1.61
CA GLY A 111 6.87 -3.40 -2.46
C GLY A 111 5.78 -2.86 -3.40
N SER A 112 5.10 -3.75 -4.10
CA SER A 112 4.02 -3.38 -5.02
C SER A 112 2.83 -2.72 -4.28
N MET A 113 2.43 -3.26 -3.14
CA MET A 113 1.37 -2.68 -2.31
C MET A 113 1.75 -1.28 -1.83
N TRP A 114 2.99 -1.10 -1.32
CA TRP A 114 3.45 0.18 -0.82
C TRP A 114 3.39 1.28 -1.88
N THR A 115 3.85 0.98 -3.08
CA THR A 115 3.83 1.95 -4.19
C THR A 115 2.44 2.23 -4.74
N MET A 116 1.46 1.33 -4.55
CA MET A 116 0.07 1.52 -4.99
C MET A 116 -0.79 2.27 -3.98
N VAL A 117 -0.53 2.13 -2.68
CA VAL A 117 -1.33 2.78 -1.62
C VAL A 117 -0.92 4.25 -1.51
N GLU A 118 -1.87 5.17 -1.64
CA GLU A 118 -1.58 6.62 -1.66
C GLU A 118 -1.08 7.15 -0.30
N PHE A 119 -1.61 6.61 0.81
CA PHE A 119 -1.28 7.07 2.17
C PHE A 119 -1.00 5.90 3.13
N PRO A 120 0.01 5.05 2.87
CA PRO A 120 0.25 3.88 3.71
C PRO A 120 0.61 4.24 5.16
N ASN A 121 1.18 5.43 5.41
CA ASN A 121 1.57 5.87 6.75
C ASN A 121 0.39 6.20 7.68
N VAL A 122 -0.83 6.32 7.16
CA VAL A 122 -2.05 6.65 7.91
C VAL A 122 -3.12 5.57 7.81
N ASP A 123 -2.72 4.35 7.49
CA ASP A 123 -3.63 3.21 7.46
C ASP A 123 -4.17 2.88 8.87
N ASP A 124 -5.46 2.66 8.97
CA ASP A 124 -6.09 2.36 10.26
C ASP A 124 -5.79 0.93 10.75
N ASN A 125 -5.51 0.01 9.85
CA ASN A 125 -5.31 -1.40 10.15
C ASN A 125 -3.84 -1.76 10.35
N VAL A 126 -2.91 -1.02 9.71
CA VAL A 126 -1.47 -1.27 9.79
C VAL A 126 -0.77 0.01 10.23
N LYS A 127 -0.27 0.04 11.44
CA LYS A 127 0.40 1.22 12.00
C LYS A 127 1.83 1.35 11.47
N ALA A 128 2.38 2.56 11.50
CA ALA A 128 3.72 2.85 11.00
C ALA A 128 4.80 1.89 11.58
N TYR A 129 4.75 1.61 12.88
CA TYR A 129 5.69 0.68 13.51
C TYR A 129 5.56 -0.77 13.02
N GLU A 130 4.36 -1.18 12.60
CA GLU A 130 4.12 -2.51 12.01
C GLU A 130 4.72 -2.55 10.60
N PHE A 131 4.57 -1.49 9.80
CA PHE A 131 5.24 -1.38 8.50
C PHE A 131 6.76 -1.46 8.63
N VAL A 132 7.37 -0.80 9.62
CA VAL A 132 8.81 -0.95 9.88
C VAL A 132 9.18 -2.43 10.05
N LYS A 133 8.41 -3.19 10.83
CA LYS A 133 8.64 -4.63 11.02
C LYS A 133 8.47 -5.42 9.72
N LEU A 134 7.43 -5.10 8.95
CA LEU A 134 7.16 -5.76 7.66
C LEU A 134 8.33 -5.53 6.69
N PHE A 135 8.80 -4.29 6.55
CA PHE A 135 9.93 -3.97 5.68
C PHE A 135 11.25 -4.58 6.15
N ARG A 136 11.51 -4.61 7.47
CA ARG A 136 12.71 -5.29 8.01
C ARG A 136 12.71 -6.80 7.79
N GLY A 137 11.52 -7.41 7.66
CA GLY A 137 11.35 -8.82 7.32
C GLY A 137 11.43 -9.14 5.84
N ALA A 138 11.45 -8.13 4.96
CA ALA A 138 11.46 -8.32 3.52
C ALA A 138 12.88 -8.59 2.98
N ASP A 139 12.95 -9.43 1.95
CA ASP A 139 14.15 -9.64 1.16
C ASP A 139 14.25 -8.54 0.09
N LYS A 140 15.30 -7.73 0.16
CA LYS A 140 15.50 -6.59 -0.75
C LYS A 140 15.61 -7.00 -2.21
N ALA A 141 16.06 -8.22 -2.49
CA ALA A 141 16.14 -8.75 -3.84
C ALA A 141 14.79 -8.93 -4.54
N PHE A 142 13.72 -9.08 -3.76
CA PHE A 142 12.34 -9.20 -4.27
C PHE A 142 11.47 -7.99 -3.95
N LEU A 143 11.92 -7.11 -3.04
CA LEU A 143 11.19 -5.94 -2.59
C LEU A 143 11.27 -4.78 -3.61
N MET A 144 12.41 -4.64 -4.25
CA MET A 144 12.79 -3.57 -5.17
C MET A 144 13.12 -4.15 -6.53
N ASP A 145 12.91 -3.37 -7.61
CA ASP A 145 13.41 -3.73 -8.93
C ASP A 145 14.94 -3.57 -9.03
N GLU A 146 15.53 -3.96 -10.16
CA GLU A 146 16.98 -3.95 -10.34
C GLU A 146 17.61 -2.54 -10.26
N ASP A 147 16.91 -1.52 -10.74
CA ASP A 147 17.39 -0.14 -10.72
C ASP A 147 17.27 0.43 -9.28
N GLU A 148 16.20 0.13 -8.58
CA GLU A 148 15.98 0.51 -7.18
C GLU A 148 17.01 -0.18 -6.26
N GLN A 149 17.31 -1.45 -6.49
CA GLN A 149 18.36 -2.19 -5.77
C GLN A 149 19.74 -1.55 -6.00
N ARG A 150 20.04 -1.17 -7.24
CA ARG A 150 21.30 -0.47 -7.57
C ARG A 150 21.40 0.85 -6.83
N GLN A 151 20.36 1.67 -6.87
CA GLN A 151 20.31 2.94 -6.13
C GLN A 151 20.46 2.73 -4.62
N TYR A 152 19.80 1.70 -4.06
CA TYR A 152 19.99 1.33 -2.65
C TYR A 152 21.45 0.98 -2.33
N GLN A 153 22.13 0.23 -3.20
CA GLN A 153 23.54 -0.15 -3.01
C GLN A 153 24.48 1.05 -3.08
N GLU A 154 24.18 2.04 -3.91
CA GLU A 154 24.97 3.26 -4.09
C GLU A 154 24.75 4.31 -2.99
N LEU A 155 23.76 4.14 -2.11
CA LEU A 155 23.54 5.06 -1.01
C LEU A 155 24.79 5.14 -0.10
N PRO A 156 25.18 6.35 0.32
CA PRO A 156 26.25 6.53 1.31
C PRO A 156 25.82 6.00 2.70
N ASP A 157 26.78 5.86 3.61
CA ASP A 157 26.51 5.34 4.96
C ASP A 157 25.56 6.23 5.75
N GLU A 158 25.58 7.54 5.52
CA GLU A 158 24.69 8.54 6.12
C GLU A 158 24.02 9.36 5.01
N ILE A 159 22.70 9.46 5.06
CA ILE A 159 21.87 10.05 4.03
C ILE A 159 21.04 11.20 4.61
N THR A 160 21.05 12.34 3.94
CA THR A 160 20.07 13.41 4.21
C THR A 160 18.80 13.12 3.43
N VAL A 161 17.68 13.05 4.16
CA VAL A 161 16.36 12.81 3.59
C VAL A 161 15.44 13.99 3.89
N TYR A 162 14.43 14.19 3.04
CA TYR A 162 13.50 15.31 3.13
C TYR A 162 12.06 14.80 3.19
N ARG A 163 11.21 15.55 3.90
CA ARG A 163 9.77 15.27 3.95
C ARG A 163 8.96 16.55 3.94
N GLY A 164 8.07 16.66 2.96
CA GLY A 164 7.06 17.70 2.92
C GLY A 164 5.83 17.25 3.71
N ILE A 165 5.41 18.03 4.68
CA ILE A 165 4.19 17.78 5.45
C ILE A 165 3.27 18.99 5.38
N ARG A 166 1.97 18.72 5.46
CA ARG A 166 0.93 19.72 5.45
C ARG A 166 0.04 19.58 6.69
N GLY A 167 -0.38 20.70 7.25
CA GLY A 167 -1.27 20.73 8.39
C GLY A 167 -0.73 19.94 9.57
N ARG A 168 -1.50 18.95 10.03
CA ARG A 168 -1.14 18.05 11.14
C ARG A 168 -0.37 16.80 10.70
N GLY A 169 0.26 16.81 9.52
CA GLY A 169 1.06 15.68 9.04
C GLY A 169 2.15 15.30 10.03
N SER A 170 2.43 14.01 10.13
CA SER A 170 3.39 13.45 11.07
C SER A 170 4.79 13.32 10.46
N LEU A 171 5.82 13.54 11.31
CA LEU A 171 7.21 13.15 11.03
C LEU A 171 7.46 11.67 11.37
N GLU A 172 6.57 11.05 12.14
CA GLU A 172 6.56 9.60 12.42
C GLU A 172 6.00 8.83 11.23
N ALA A 173 6.73 8.85 10.11
CA ALA A 173 6.33 8.24 8.86
C ALA A 173 7.54 7.64 8.14
N LEU A 174 7.31 6.54 7.44
CA LEU A 174 8.36 5.80 6.73
C LEU A 174 8.77 6.48 5.41
N SER A 175 7.84 7.13 4.71
CA SER A 175 8.06 7.71 3.38
C SER A 175 8.76 9.06 3.47
N TRP A 176 9.95 9.16 2.95
CA TRP A 176 10.78 10.35 2.79
C TRP A 176 11.27 10.42 1.34
N THR A 177 11.95 11.48 0.94
CA THR A 177 12.54 11.60 -0.40
C THR A 177 13.98 12.08 -0.33
N LEU A 178 14.78 11.69 -1.33
CA LEU A 178 16.13 12.21 -1.53
C LEU A 178 16.14 13.61 -2.18
N ASP A 179 15.01 14.05 -2.73
CA ASP A 179 14.87 15.29 -3.48
C ASP A 179 14.07 16.34 -2.70
N ILE A 180 14.75 17.43 -2.30
CA ILE A 180 14.11 18.54 -1.58
C ILE A 180 13.00 19.19 -2.41
N GLY A 181 13.11 19.24 -3.73
CA GLY A 181 12.07 19.77 -4.62
C GLY A 181 10.80 18.93 -4.59
N LYS A 182 10.92 17.61 -4.50
CA LYS A 182 9.79 16.71 -4.27
C LYS A 182 9.15 16.94 -2.90
N ALA A 183 9.95 17.10 -1.85
CA ALA A 183 9.43 17.44 -0.53
C ALA A 183 8.67 18.77 -0.52
N GLU A 184 9.16 19.79 -1.24
CA GLU A 184 8.47 21.07 -1.42
C GLU A 184 7.15 20.91 -2.16
N TRP A 185 7.13 20.09 -3.23
CA TRP A 185 5.92 19.81 -3.98
C TRP A 185 4.85 19.15 -3.08
N PHE A 186 5.22 18.17 -2.26
CA PHE A 186 4.31 17.55 -1.30
C PHE A 186 3.80 18.54 -0.25
N ALA A 187 4.66 19.44 0.25
CA ALA A 187 4.27 20.47 1.21
C ALA A 187 3.24 21.46 0.61
N LYS A 188 3.35 21.78 -0.67
CA LYS A 188 2.49 22.73 -1.39
C LYS A 188 1.25 22.10 -2.03
N ARG A 189 1.21 20.77 -2.16
CA ARG A 189 0.10 20.06 -2.79
C ARG A 189 -1.23 20.51 -2.18
N TRP A 190 -2.18 20.95 -3.03
CA TRP A 190 -3.51 21.45 -2.66
C TRP A 190 -3.56 22.91 -2.13
N ASN A 191 -2.64 23.76 -2.51
CA ASN A 191 -2.66 25.23 -2.23
C ASN A 191 -2.86 25.60 -0.74
N LYS A 192 -2.34 24.83 0.19
CA LYS A 192 -2.36 25.15 1.63
C LYS A 192 -0.93 25.08 2.13
N GLY A 193 -0.47 26.10 2.82
CA GLY A 193 0.87 26.17 3.39
C GLY A 193 1.29 24.89 4.09
N GLY A 194 2.53 24.49 3.87
CA GLY A 194 3.13 23.28 4.44
C GLY A 194 4.54 23.54 4.91
N ARG A 195 5.20 22.50 5.38
CA ARG A 195 6.56 22.56 5.94
C ARG A 195 7.41 21.46 5.34
N VAL A 196 8.67 21.81 5.06
CA VAL A 196 9.67 20.85 4.61
C VAL A 196 10.66 20.63 5.73
N TYR A 197 10.86 19.37 6.10
CA TYR A 197 11.85 18.96 7.07
C TYR A 197 12.96 18.18 6.38
N SER A 198 14.17 18.28 6.94
CA SER A 198 15.25 17.32 6.65
C SER A 198 15.51 16.47 7.88
N ALA A 199 16.04 15.30 7.66
CA ALA A 199 16.58 14.42 8.69
C ALA A 199 17.80 13.68 8.15
N ILE A 200 18.57 13.08 9.06
CA ILE A 200 19.68 12.19 8.72
C ILE A 200 19.28 10.77 9.09
N VAL A 201 19.56 9.83 8.20
CA VAL A 201 19.36 8.39 8.40
C VAL A 201 20.62 7.61 8.01
N GLU A 202 20.96 6.59 8.79
CA GLU A 202 22.02 5.64 8.41
C GLU A 202 21.50 4.64 7.37
N LYS A 203 22.35 4.24 6.41
CA LYS A 203 21.97 3.28 5.34
C LYS A 203 21.36 2.00 5.87
N LYS A 204 21.82 1.48 7.01
CA LYS A 204 21.27 0.27 7.65
C LYS A 204 19.81 0.41 8.09
N ASP A 205 19.32 1.66 8.27
CA ASP A 205 17.97 2.00 8.68
C ASP A 205 17.10 2.44 7.50
N VAL A 206 17.66 2.42 6.28
CA VAL A 206 16.91 2.51 5.02
C VAL A 206 16.31 1.14 4.72
N LEU A 207 15.00 1.11 4.59
CA LEU A 207 14.20 -0.10 4.41
C LEU A 207 14.03 -0.45 2.92
N ALA A 208 13.79 0.57 2.07
CA ALA A 208 13.69 0.44 0.62
C ALA A 208 13.93 1.79 -0.07
N VAL A 209 14.14 1.73 -1.39
CA VAL A 209 14.14 2.87 -2.33
C VAL A 209 13.12 2.57 -3.42
N PHE A 210 12.22 3.51 -3.73
CA PHE A 210 11.23 3.36 -4.80
C PHE A 210 11.27 4.56 -5.73
N THR A 211 11.38 4.29 -7.03
CA THR A 211 11.54 5.33 -8.06
C THR A 211 10.41 5.34 -9.07
N SER A 212 9.59 4.31 -9.11
CA SER A 212 8.55 4.06 -10.12
C SER A 212 7.56 5.21 -10.30
N ARG A 213 7.31 6.02 -9.24
CA ARG A 213 6.44 7.22 -9.31
C ARG A 213 7.19 8.53 -9.55
N GLY A 214 8.49 8.45 -9.82
CA GLY A 214 9.35 9.65 -9.98
C GLY A 214 9.47 10.49 -8.72
N GLU A 215 9.20 9.93 -7.55
CA GLU A 215 9.21 10.62 -6.25
C GLU A 215 10.56 10.54 -5.55
N ALA A 216 11.52 9.75 -6.08
CA ALA A 216 12.79 9.41 -5.42
C ALA A 216 12.54 9.03 -3.95
N GLU A 217 11.53 8.17 -3.74
CA GLU A 217 11.09 7.79 -2.41
C GLU A 217 12.13 6.91 -1.73
N ILE A 218 12.40 7.23 -0.48
CA ILE A 218 13.20 6.41 0.42
C ILE A 218 12.35 6.04 1.63
N VAL A 219 12.18 4.74 1.85
CA VAL A 219 11.44 4.20 2.99
C VAL A 219 12.43 3.98 4.12
N VAL A 220 12.18 4.61 5.25
CA VAL A 220 13.11 4.62 6.39
C VAL A 220 12.45 4.13 7.68
N ASP A 221 13.25 3.59 8.58
CA ASP A 221 12.82 3.42 9.96
C ASP A 221 12.79 4.79 10.64
N TYR A 222 11.60 5.40 10.70
CA TYR A 222 11.43 6.75 11.23
C TYR A 222 11.90 6.89 12.69
N THR A 223 11.96 5.80 13.46
CA THR A 223 12.43 5.81 14.85
C THR A 223 13.94 5.99 14.94
N ARG A 224 14.66 5.88 13.82
CA ARG A 224 16.12 6.01 13.70
C ARG A 224 16.57 7.32 13.06
N LEU A 225 15.64 8.17 12.69
CA LEU A 225 15.94 9.50 12.14
C LEU A 225 16.65 10.37 13.18
N LYS A 226 17.70 11.08 12.74
CA LYS A 226 18.49 11.99 13.54
C LYS A 226 18.40 13.42 12.99
N ASN A 227 18.62 14.42 13.83
CA ASN A 227 18.77 15.82 13.42
C ASN A 227 17.58 16.29 12.53
N ILE A 228 16.35 16.04 12.98
CA ILE A 228 15.16 16.50 12.27
C ILE A 228 15.08 18.03 12.39
N VAL A 229 15.17 18.72 11.25
CA VAL A 229 15.24 20.19 11.21
C VAL A 229 14.22 20.73 10.20
N LEU A 230 13.46 21.75 10.59
CA LEU A 230 12.63 22.52 9.66
C LEU A 230 13.53 23.28 8.68
N LYS A 231 13.38 23.02 7.38
CA LYS A 231 14.14 23.67 6.30
C LYS A 231 13.39 24.84 5.70
N ARG A 232 12.06 24.70 5.55
CA ARG A 232 11.25 25.70 4.86
C ARG A 232 9.80 25.65 5.31
N GLU A 233 9.17 26.82 5.42
CA GLU A 233 7.72 26.99 5.40
C GLU A 233 7.30 27.36 3.97
N CYS A 234 6.20 26.77 3.48
CA CYS A 234 5.75 26.89 2.09
C CYS A 234 4.37 27.57 1.99
#